data_561e06f9954650a27d25ec029a88b874
#
_entry.id   561e06f9954650a27d25ec029a88b874
#
_cell.length_a   1.000
_cell.length_b   1.000
_cell.length_c   1.000
_cell.angle_alpha   90.00
_cell.angle_beta   90.00
_cell.angle_gamma   90.00
#
_symmetry.space_group_name_H-M   'P 1'
#
loop_
_entity.id
_entity.type
_entity.pdbx_description
1 polymer ?
#
loop_
_entity_poly.entity_id
_entity_poly.type
_entity_poly.pdbx_seq_one_letter_code
_entity_poly.pdbx_strand_id
1 'polypeptide(L)'
;NLPTRKGRYNFDTVRFKYFKDNSVRLEGLKAGQYDFVYENIARNWARAYPGEMLAKRGLGKYEWVQQSNAGMQGFVMNMRRVPFNNILVRQAMVESFDFESVNARIFYGAYRRSNSFFTNSEMAATGKPQGAELKLLQSLGNTLDPAVLNQPVPEPPQTDPKTGIRPNLLKARALFEKAGYRYKNGKLTDSRGKPLTFEFLTASKTYERITAKWQRDLAKIGVTMNIRVTDPALYQRRLNDFDFDMTITVYANSESPGNEQYDYFGCEAAKIPGSQNLAGVCRPEVEKLLKHFSSFTNREELKTTVQALDRTIRHQYIIVPAWYADRYRVVYRNNLGIPQQLPKYYDPISFPLSTGWWK
;
A
#
# COMPACT_ATOMS: atom_id res chain seq x y z
N ASN A 1 0.10 -40.24 1.09
CA ASN A 1 1.22 -39.26 1.22
C ASN A 1 1.55 -38.67 -0.16
N LEU A 2 1.00 -37.48 -0.45
CA LEU A 2 1.35 -36.77 -1.68
C LEU A 2 2.80 -36.26 -1.58
N PRO A 3 3.59 -36.34 -2.67
CA PRO A 3 4.99 -35.84 -2.68
C PRO A 3 5.11 -34.38 -2.24
N THR A 4 4.10 -33.56 -2.52
CA THR A 4 4.01 -32.15 -2.15
C THR A 4 3.82 -31.89 -0.64
N ARG A 5 3.53 -32.94 0.16
CA ARG A 5 3.36 -32.85 1.61
C ARG A 5 4.49 -33.49 2.41
N LYS A 6 5.49 -34.02 1.73
CA LYS A 6 6.66 -34.60 2.40
C LYS A 6 7.42 -33.51 3.17
N GLY A 7 7.75 -33.77 4.43
CA GLY A 7 8.43 -32.81 5.31
C GLY A 7 7.58 -31.66 5.84
N ARG A 8 6.24 -31.80 5.79
CA ARG A 8 5.31 -30.83 6.39
C ARG A 8 4.79 -31.32 7.74
N TYR A 9 4.33 -30.35 8.56
CA TYR A 9 3.67 -30.60 9.86
C TYR A 9 4.52 -31.44 10.82
N ASN A 10 5.79 -31.02 10.99
CA ASN A 10 6.77 -31.74 11.81
C ASN A 10 6.59 -31.54 13.33
N PHE A 11 5.66 -30.70 13.75
CA PHE A 11 5.35 -30.45 15.17
C PHE A 11 4.06 -31.14 15.56
N ASP A 12 4.05 -31.85 16.71
CA ASP A 12 2.85 -32.48 17.27
C ASP A 12 1.84 -31.43 17.74
N THR A 13 2.34 -30.29 18.25
CA THR A 13 1.48 -29.22 18.76
C THR A 13 2.02 -27.86 18.33
N VAL A 14 1.13 -27.04 17.76
CA VAL A 14 1.37 -25.63 17.47
C VAL A 14 0.39 -24.79 18.30
N ARG A 15 0.92 -23.89 19.12
CA ARG A 15 0.12 -23.03 19.99
C ARG A 15 0.25 -21.57 19.60
N PHE A 16 -0.86 -20.95 19.24
CA PHE A 16 -0.95 -19.50 19.01
C PHE A 16 -1.27 -18.80 20.32
N LYS A 17 -0.43 -17.82 20.71
CA LYS A 17 -0.69 -16.91 21.82
C LYS A 17 -1.13 -15.55 21.31
N TYR A 18 -2.31 -15.11 21.75
CA TYR A 18 -2.87 -13.81 21.40
C TYR A 18 -2.61 -12.81 22.53
N PHE A 19 -2.16 -11.62 22.16
CA PHE A 19 -1.91 -10.53 23.09
C PHE A 19 -2.70 -9.31 22.67
N LYS A 20 -3.38 -8.68 23.62
CA LYS A 20 -4.16 -7.45 23.38
C LYS A 20 -3.25 -6.26 23.04
N ASP A 21 -2.03 -6.27 23.57
CA ASP A 21 -1.04 -5.18 23.42
C ASP A 21 0.30 -5.68 22.90
N ASN A 22 0.90 -4.93 21.98
CA ASN A 22 2.17 -5.30 21.37
C ASN A 22 3.37 -5.23 22.34
N SER A 23 3.31 -4.38 23.36
CA SER A 23 4.37 -4.29 24.37
C SER A 23 4.35 -5.53 25.25
N VAL A 24 3.15 -6.00 25.64
CA VAL A 24 2.96 -7.26 26.39
C VAL A 24 3.41 -8.46 25.54
N ARG A 25 3.11 -8.46 24.24
CA ARG A 25 3.61 -9.49 23.31
C ARG A 25 5.15 -9.53 23.31
N LEU A 26 5.81 -8.39 23.21
CA LEU A 26 7.27 -8.30 23.23
C LEU A 26 7.87 -8.83 24.54
N GLU A 27 7.31 -8.44 25.68
CA GLU A 27 7.76 -8.94 26.99
C GLU A 27 7.50 -10.44 27.16
N GLY A 28 6.41 -10.96 26.58
CA GLY A 28 6.12 -12.39 26.50
C GLY A 28 7.22 -13.19 25.78
N LEU A 29 7.75 -12.67 24.65
CA LEU A 29 8.90 -13.29 23.97
C LEU A 29 10.15 -13.27 24.84
N LYS A 30 10.46 -12.13 25.45
CA LYS A 30 11.60 -11.98 26.37
C LYS A 30 11.48 -12.91 27.60
N ALA A 31 10.28 -13.17 28.06
CA ALA A 31 10.00 -14.11 29.13
C ALA A 31 10.01 -15.59 28.67
N GLY A 32 10.19 -15.85 27.37
CA GLY A 32 10.23 -17.22 26.83
C GLY A 32 8.84 -17.90 26.74
N GLN A 33 7.76 -17.13 26.68
CA GLN A 33 6.41 -17.67 26.62
C GLN A 33 6.06 -18.27 25.26
N TYR A 34 6.82 -17.97 24.20
CA TYR A 34 6.67 -18.50 22.86
C TYR A 34 7.99 -18.44 22.09
N ASP A 35 8.09 -19.17 21.01
CA ASP A 35 9.34 -19.51 20.34
C ASP A 35 9.57 -18.80 19.00
N PHE A 36 8.52 -18.19 18.44
CA PHE A 36 8.54 -17.54 17.13
C PHE A 36 7.67 -16.28 17.13
N VAL A 37 8.14 -15.22 16.46
CA VAL A 37 7.35 -14.02 16.18
C VAL A 37 7.72 -13.42 14.82
N TYR A 38 6.70 -13.03 14.07
CA TYR A 38 6.82 -12.09 12.96
C TYR A 38 6.65 -10.66 13.52
N GLU A 39 7.73 -9.84 13.42
CA GLU A 39 7.74 -8.48 13.95
C GLU A 39 7.43 -7.48 12.83
N ASN A 40 6.21 -6.98 12.83
CA ASN A 40 5.73 -6.01 11.86
C ASN A 40 5.91 -4.54 12.29
N ILE A 41 6.38 -4.30 13.53
CA ILE A 41 6.58 -2.96 14.06
C ILE A 41 8.04 -2.55 13.88
N ALA A 42 8.30 -1.59 12.98
CA ALA A 42 9.64 -1.13 12.65
C ALA A 42 10.44 -0.64 13.87
N ARG A 43 9.79 0.10 14.80
CA ARG A 43 10.40 0.56 16.04
C ARG A 43 10.88 -0.60 16.91
N ASN A 44 10.06 -1.64 17.08
CA ASN A 44 10.44 -2.81 17.86
C ASN A 44 11.62 -3.53 17.21
N TRP A 45 11.55 -3.73 15.90
CA TRP A 45 12.64 -4.32 15.13
C TRP A 45 13.96 -3.58 15.33
N ALA A 46 13.93 -2.24 15.26
CA ALA A 46 15.12 -1.43 15.40
C ALA A 46 15.69 -1.39 16.82
N ARG A 47 14.85 -1.49 17.87
CA ARG A 47 15.25 -1.13 19.23
C ARG A 47 14.97 -2.18 20.32
N ALA A 48 14.07 -3.13 20.09
CA ALA A 48 13.55 -3.97 21.16
C ALA A 48 14.20 -5.36 21.25
N TYR A 49 15.11 -5.69 20.32
CA TYR A 49 15.80 -6.98 20.23
C TYR A 49 17.33 -6.81 20.36
N PRO A 50 17.86 -6.41 21.54
CA PRO A 50 19.30 -6.29 21.75
C PRO A 50 19.96 -7.67 21.73
N GLY A 51 21.19 -7.75 21.18
CA GLY A 51 21.92 -9.02 20.97
C GLY A 51 22.14 -9.81 22.26
N GLU A 52 22.44 -9.14 23.37
CA GLU A 52 22.64 -9.78 24.69
C GLU A 52 21.36 -10.51 25.16
N MET A 53 20.18 -9.88 25.02
CA MET A 53 18.89 -10.49 25.37
C MET A 53 18.62 -11.69 24.47
N LEU A 54 18.87 -11.56 23.16
CA LEU A 54 18.68 -12.66 22.21
C LEU A 54 19.56 -13.86 22.55
N ALA A 55 20.86 -13.62 22.80
CA ALA A 55 21.81 -14.66 23.19
C ALA A 55 21.39 -15.36 24.48
N LYS A 56 21.06 -14.61 25.54
CA LYS A 56 20.60 -15.14 26.83
C LYS A 56 19.34 -16.02 26.70
N ARG A 57 18.51 -15.77 25.72
CA ARG A 57 17.25 -16.51 25.48
C ARG A 57 17.36 -17.57 24.39
N GLY A 58 18.52 -17.74 23.77
CA GLY A 58 18.71 -18.66 22.64
C GLY A 58 17.84 -18.29 21.43
N LEU A 59 17.64 -16.99 21.21
CA LEU A 59 16.86 -16.45 20.09
C LEU A 59 17.78 -15.89 19.01
N GLY A 60 17.36 -16.04 17.75
CA GLY A 60 17.95 -15.38 16.60
C GLY A 60 17.00 -14.34 15.99
N LYS A 61 17.60 -13.32 15.38
CA LYS A 61 16.90 -12.23 14.70
C LYS A 61 17.26 -12.27 13.22
N TYR A 62 16.27 -12.46 12.34
CA TYR A 62 16.49 -12.73 10.92
C TYR A 62 15.59 -11.89 10.03
N GLU A 63 16.10 -11.56 8.86
CA GLU A 63 15.34 -10.91 7.79
C GLU A 63 15.26 -11.86 6.60
N TRP A 64 14.04 -12.22 6.22
CA TRP A 64 13.77 -13.06 5.06
C TRP A 64 13.28 -12.19 3.91
N VAL A 65 13.75 -12.47 2.70
CA VAL A 65 13.32 -11.72 1.53
C VAL A 65 11.86 -11.97 1.25
N GLN A 66 11.08 -10.90 1.11
CA GLN A 66 9.72 -10.96 0.61
C GLN A 66 9.73 -10.82 -0.92
N GLN A 67 9.28 -11.84 -1.62
CA GLN A 67 9.17 -11.83 -3.08
C GLN A 67 7.71 -11.91 -3.56
N SER A 68 6.76 -11.98 -2.63
CA SER A 68 5.34 -11.99 -2.95
C SER A 68 4.86 -10.60 -3.35
N ASN A 69 3.79 -10.58 -4.14
CA ASN A 69 3.07 -9.36 -4.47
C ASN A 69 2.67 -8.61 -3.20
N ALA A 70 3.14 -7.37 -3.07
CA ALA A 70 2.87 -6.54 -1.89
C ALA A 70 1.58 -5.72 -2.04
N GLY A 71 0.99 -5.69 -3.24
CA GLY A 71 -0.16 -4.85 -3.54
C GLY A 71 0.15 -3.36 -3.44
N MET A 72 -0.88 -2.56 -3.21
CA MET A 72 -0.76 -1.12 -3.00
C MET A 72 -1.33 -0.71 -1.65
N GLN A 73 -0.47 -0.39 -0.71
CA GLN A 73 -0.88 0.36 0.47
C GLN A 73 -0.75 1.86 0.19
N GLY A 74 -1.78 2.64 0.53
CA GLY A 74 -1.72 4.08 0.31
C GLY A 74 -2.91 4.85 0.86
N PHE A 75 -2.83 6.17 0.71
CA PHE A 75 -3.91 7.08 1.09
C PHE A 75 -4.83 7.26 -0.10
N VAL A 76 -5.96 6.55 -0.10
CA VAL A 76 -6.94 6.58 -1.17
C VAL A 76 -7.79 7.85 -1.10
N MET A 77 -7.99 8.47 -2.24
CA MET A 77 -8.77 9.69 -2.42
C MET A 77 -10.14 9.35 -3.01
N ASN A 78 -11.21 9.73 -2.32
CA ASN A 78 -12.57 9.49 -2.79
C ASN A 78 -12.95 10.46 -3.92
N MET A 79 -12.87 9.98 -5.16
CA MET A 79 -13.15 10.80 -6.35
C MET A 79 -14.62 11.21 -6.49
N ARG A 80 -15.55 10.65 -5.68
CA ARG A 80 -16.95 11.07 -5.62
C ARG A 80 -17.10 12.46 -5.00
N ARG A 81 -16.05 12.95 -4.31
CA ARG A 81 -16.07 14.18 -3.51
C ARG A 81 -15.08 15.22 -4.00
N VAL A 82 -15.46 16.49 -3.87
CA VAL A 82 -14.54 17.61 -3.97
C VAL A 82 -13.63 17.62 -2.71
N PRO A 83 -12.31 17.82 -2.85
CA PRO A 83 -11.64 18.27 -4.07
C PRO A 83 -11.09 17.12 -4.96
N PHE A 84 -11.25 15.86 -4.56
CA PHE A 84 -10.59 14.72 -5.18
C PHE A 84 -11.21 14.23 -6.50
N ASN A 85 -12.35 14.80 -6.93
CA ASN A 85 -12.87 14.60 -8.28
C ASN A 85 -11.98 15.19 -9.38
N ASN A 86 -11.08 16.13 -9.04
CA ASN A 86 -10.14 16.76 -9.96
C ASN A 86 -8.78 16.01 -9.96
N ILE A 87 -8.34 15.54 -11.13
CA ILE A 87 -7.11 14.79 -11.30
C ILE A 87 -5.85 15.61 -10.92
N LEU A 88 -5.82 16.91 -11.21
CA LEU A 88 -4.68 17.77 -10.86
C LEU A 88 -4.52 17.90 -9.34
N VAL A 89 -5.64 17.91 -8.61
CA VAL A 89 -5.62 17.88 -7.14
C VAL A 89 -5.01 16.56 -6.66
N ARG A 90 -5.41 15.42 -7.25
CA ARG A 90 -4.85 14.12 -6.87
C ARG A 90 -3.36 14.00 -7.18
N GLN A 91 -2.92 14.52 -8.33
CA GLN A 91 -1.49 14.62 -8.67
C GLN A 91 -0.72 15.46 -7.65
N ALA A 92 -1.27 16.62 -7.26
CA ALA A 92 -0.67 17.47 -6.23
C ALA A 92 -0.54 16.76 -4.88
N MET A 93 -1.53 15.96 -4.50
CA MET A 93 -1.45 15.16 -3.27
C MET A 93 -0.34 14.12 -3.32
N VAL A 94 -0.13 13.45 -4.46
CA VAL A 94 0.98 12.49 -4.65
C VAL A 94 2.33 13.18 -4.52
N GLU A 95 2.50 14.38 -5.09
CA GLU A 95 3.73 15.19 -4.96
C GLU A 95 4.01 15.62 -3.51
N SER A 96 2.98 15.84 -2.71
CA SER A 96 3.11 16.44 -1.37
C SER A 96 3.52 15.48 -0.25
N PHE A 97 3.55 14.17 -0.48
CA PHE A 97 3.85 13.19 0.56
C PHE A 97 5.34 12.83 0.62
N ASP A 98 5.99 13.20 1.73
CA ASP A 98 7.40 12.96 2.01
C ASP A 98 7.65 11.58 2.61
N PHE A 99 7.63 10.54 1.76
CA PHE A 99 7.87 9.17 2.21
C PHE A 99 9.27 9.00 2.82
N GLU A 100 10.31 9.57 2.20
CA GLU A 100 11.71 9.39 2.62
C GLU A 100 11.93 9.86 4.06
N SER A 101 11.35 11.01 4.42
CA SER A 101 11.42 11.54 5.79
C SER A 101 10.64 10.66 6.79
N VAL A 102 9.46 10.17 6.39
CA VAL A 102 8.65 9.24 7.21
C VAL A 102 9.42 7.93 7.41
N ASN A 103 9.97 7.37 6.33
CA ASN A 103 10.73 6.13 6.39
C ASN A 103 11.96 6.25 7.30
N ALA A 104 12.74 7.30 7.14
CA ALA A 104 13.94 7.50 7.94
C ALA A 104 13.63 7.73 9.43
N ARG A 105 12.65 8.60 9.74
CA ARG A 105 12.43 9.09 11.12
C ARG A 105 11.46 8.24 11.94
N ILE A 106 10.46 7.64 11.29
CA ILE A 106 9.40 6.87 11.97
C ILE A 106 9.63 5.37 11.79
N PHE A 107 10.08 4.95 10.61
CA PHE A 107 10.21 3.55 10.25
C PHE A 107 11.65 3.03 10.25
N TYR A 108 12.64 3.85 10.63
CA TYR A 108 14.04 3.44 10.71
C TYR A 108 14.60 2.86 9.41
N GLY A 109 14.13 3.34 8.26
CA GLY A 109 14.53 2.84 6.94
C GLY A 109 13.95 1.47 6.57
N ALA A 110 12.98 0.97 7.32
CA ALA A 110 12.53 -0.42 7.27
C ALA A 110 11.57 -0.74 6.11
N TYR A 111 11.17 0.23 5.31
CA TYR A 111 10.18 0.03 4.24
C TYR A 111 10.66 0.56 2.90
N ARG A 112 10.02 0.07 1.83
CA ARG A 112 10.11 0.60 0.47
C ARG A 112 8.83 1.31 0.11
N ARG A 113 8.89 2.31 -0.77
CA ARG A 113 7.70 2.97 -1.27
C ARG A 113 6.97 2.07 -2.26
N SER A 114 5.65 1.92 -2.08
CA SER A 114 4.81 1.23 -3.08
C SER A 114 4.73 2.08 -4.34
N ASN A 115 4.75 1.45 -5.52
CA ASN A 115 4.72 2.15 -6.79
C ASN A 115 3.72 1.58 -7.80
N SER A 116 3.09 0.45 -7.49
CA SER A 116 2.13 -0.26 -8.34
C SER A 116 1.05 -0.91 -7.48
N PHE A 117 -0.13 -1.13 -8.03
CA PHE A 117 -1.15 -1.98 -7.38
C PHE A 117 -0.69 -3.43 -7.29
N PHE A 118 0.36 -3.78 -8.01
CA PHE A 118 1.02 -5.08 -8.01
C PHE A 118 2.50 -4.95 -7.64
N THR A 119 2.80 -4.08 -6.66
CA THR A 119 4.16 -3.82 -6.17
C THR A 119 4.90 -5.12 -5.85
N ASN A 120 6.19 -5.20 -6.19
CA ASN A 120 7.07 -6.35 -5.97
C ASN A 120 6.66 -7.60 -6.77
N SER A 121 5.98 -7.43 -7.90
CA SER A 121 5.50 -8.52 -8.77
C SER A 121 5.80 -8.22 -10.23
N GLU A 122 5.90 -9.27 -11.05
CA GLU A 122 6.01 -9.15 -12.51
C GLU A 122 4.76 -8.55 -13.18
N MET A 123 3.66 -8.45 -12.42
CA MET A 123 2.40 -7.87 -12.85
C MET A 123 2.42 -6.33 -12.84
N ALA A 124 3.41 -5.70 -12.20
CA ALA A 124 3.54 -4.26 -12.15
C ALA A 124 3.89 -3.67 -13.53
N ALA A 125 3.14 -2.65 -13.96
CA ALA A 125 3.49 -1.88 -15.15
C ALA A 125 4.76 -1.04 -14.91
N THR A 126 5.65 -0.97 -15.90
CA THR A 126 6.89 -0.21 -15.85
C THR A 126 7.10 0.59 -17.14
N GLY A 127 7.84 1.69 -17.06
CA GLY A 127 8.20 2.49 -18.23
C GLY A 127 7.01 2.84 -19.13
N LYS A 128 7.23 2.92 -20.44
CA LYS A 128 6.16 3.06 -21.45
C LYS A 128 5.60 1.69 -21.81
N PRO A 129 4.30 1.60 -22.22
CA PRO A 129 3.74 0.34 -22.67
C PRO A 129 4.42 -0.17 -23.94
N GLN A 130 4.63 -1.46 -24.06
CA GLN A 130 5.28 -2.11 -25.20
C GLN A 130 4.59 -3.43 -25.56
N GLY A 131 4.89 -3.95 -26.75
CA GLY A 131 4.48 -5.30 -27.17
C GLY A 131 2.97 -5.56 -27.06
N ALA A 132 2.62 -6.62 -26.36
CA ALA A 132 1.23 -7.05 -26.17
C ALA A 132 0.43 -6.07 -25.31
N GLU A 133 1.04 -5.49 -24.25
CA GLU A 133 0.42 -4.46 -23.42
C GLU A 133 -0.01 -3.23 -24.24
N LEU A 134 0.89 -2.72 -25.10
CA LEU A 134 0.58 -1.57 -25.96
C LEU A 134 -0.57 -1.89 -26.92
N LYS A 135 -0.56 -3.08 -27.56
CA LYS A 135 -1.64 -3.50 -28.47
C LYS A 135 -2.99 -3.58 -27.74
N LEU A 136 -3.01 -4.14 -26.53
CA LEU A 136 -4.21 -4.22 -25.72
C LEU A 136 -4.74 -2.82 -25.35
N LEU A 137 -3.86 -1.92 -24.91
CA LEU A 137 -4.24 -0.54 -24.59
C LEU A 137 -4.78 0.21 -25.82
N GLN A 138 -4.15 0.06 -26.99
CA GLN A 138 -4.62 0.66 -28.26
C GLN A 138 -6.03 0.15 -28.64
N SER A 139 -6.36 -1.12 -28.37
CA SER A 139 -7.67 -1.69 -28.66
C SER A 139 -8.79 -1.07 -27.84
N LEU A 140 -8.49 -0.39 -26.71
CA LEU A 140 -9.49 0.31 -25.90
C LEU A 140 -10.05 1.57 -26.59
N GLY A 141 -9.35 2.05 -27.61
CA GLY A 141 -9.79 3.16 -28.47
C GLY A 141 -9.80 4.51 -27.75
N ASN A 142 -10.69 5.41 -28.18
CA ASN A 142 -10.75 6.80 -27.72
C ASN A 142 -11.21 6.98 -26.25
N THR A 143 -11.51 5.90 -25.53
CA THR A 143 -11.87 5.98 -24.11
C THR A 143 -10.63 6.13 -23.23
N LEU A 144 -9.45 5.77 -23.73
CA LEU A 144 -8.20 5.80 -22.98
C LEU A 144 -7.54 7.18 -23.05
N ASP A 145 -7.05 7.68 -21.92
CA ASP A 145 -6.23 8.89 -21.88
C ASP A 145 -4.96 8.66 -22.73
N PRO A 146 -4.63 9.54 -23.70
CA PRO A 146 -3.42 9.42 -24.51
C PRO A 146 -2.12 9.33 -23.70
N ALA A 147 -2.08 9.88 -22.49
CA ALA A 147 -0.93 9.78 -21.59
C ALA A 147 -0.58 8.34 -21.25
N VAL A 148 -1.57 7.45 -21.12
CA VAL A 148 -1.37 6.02 -20.83
C VAL A 148 -0.58 5.32 -21.94
N LEU A 149 -0.76 5.74 -23.20
CA LEU A 149 -0.04 5.18 -24.36
C LEU A 149 1.36 5.80 -24.55
N ASN A 150 1.49 7.11 -24.29
CA ASN A 150 2.63 7.88 -24.75
C ASN A 150 3.63 8.24 -23.66
N GLN A 151 3.24 8.13 -22.39
CA GLN A 151 4.08 8.48 -21.24
C GLN A 151 4.48 7.23 -20.46
N PRO A 152 5.61 7.28 -19.73
CA PRO A 152 5.90 6.27 -18.72
C PRO A 152 4.78 6.23 -17.68
N VAL A 153 4.53 5.05 -17.13
CA VAL A 153 3.61 4.91 -16.01
C VAL A 153 4.05 5.81 -14.83
N PRO A 154 3.13 6.54 -14.18
CA PRO A 154 3.50 7.45 -13.10
C PRO A 154 4.21 6.74 -11.95
N GLU A 155 5.39 7.22 -11.58
CA GLU A 155 6.11 6.77 -10.39
C GLU A 155 5.90 7.78 -9.25
N PRO A 156 5.84 7.33 -7.98
CA PRO A 156 5.75 8.23 -6.86
C PRO A 156 7.01 9.11 -6.78
N PRO A 157 6.86 10.43 -6.56
CA PRO A 157 7.99 11.34 -6.50
C PRO A 157 8.88 11.02 -5.30
N GLN A 158 10.17 11.21 -5.46
CA GLN A 158 11.16 11.08 -4.39
C GLN A 158 11.46 12.45 -3.78
N THR A 159 11.81 12.44 -2.49
CA THR A 159 12.28 13.62 -1.78
C THR A 159 13.81 13.58 -1.70
N ASP A 160 14.47 14.57 -2.27
CA ASP A 160 15.92 14.71 -2.19
C ASP A 160 16.35 15.02 -0.73
N PRO A 161 17.29 14.24 -0.16
CA PRO A 161 17.74 14.45 1.22
C PRO A 161 18.32 15.84 1.50
N LYS A 162 18.90 16.53 0.46
CA LYS A 162 19.51 17.84 0.62
C LYS A 162 18.50 18.98 0.58
N THR A 163 17.53 18.92 -0.33
CA THR A 163 16.53 19.98 -0.54
C THR A 163 15.23 19.73 0.23
N GLY A 164 15.03 18.50 0.71
CA GLY A 164 13.80 18.07 1.39
C GLY A 164 12.58 18.12 0.46
N ILE A 165 11.39 18.16 1.06
CA ILE A 165 10.10 18.13 0.34
C ILE A 165 9.77 19.45 -0.41
N ARG A 166 10.51 20.53 -0.20
CA ARG A 166 10.15 21.87 -0.73
C ARG A 166 9.93 21.89 -2.24
N PRO A 167 10.82 21.32 -3.09
CA PRO A 167 10.58 21.28 -4.53
C PRO A 167 9.28 20.58 -4.92
N ASN A 168 8.94 19.48 -4.26
CA ASN A 168 7.71 18.72 -4.49
C ASN A 168 6.47 19.53 -4.06
N LEU A 169 6.55 20.26 -2.93
CA LEU A 169 5.47 21.15 -2.51
C LEU A 169 5.23 22.30 -3.48
N LEU A 170 6.27 22.85 -4.12
CA LEU A 170 6.12 23.85 -5.16
C LEU A 170 5.43 23.30 -6.40
N LYS A 171 5.78 22.07 -6.82
CA LYS A 171 5.06 21.37 -7.91
C LYS A 171 3.60 21.12 -7.53
N ALA A 172 3.34 20.62 -6.31
CA ALA A 172 1.99 20.40 -5.81
C ALA A 172 1.17 21.70 -5.84
N ARG A 173 1.74 22.80 -5.40
CA ARG A 173 1.09 24.12 -5.45
C ARG A 173 0.75 24.54 -6.89
N ALA A 174 1.68 24.40 -7.82
CA ALA A 174 1.44 24.71 -9.23
C ALA A 174 0.31 23.86 -9.83
N LEU A 175 0.18 22.58 -9.42
CA LEU A 175 -0.93 21.71 -9.83
C LEU A 175 -2.26 22.17 -9.24
N PHE A 176 -2.31 22.57 -7.98
CA PHE A 176 -3.52 23.17 -7.38
C PHE A 176 -3.93 24.46 -8.09
N GLU A 177 -2.96 25.30 -8.46
CA GLU A 177 -3.24 26.52 -9.21
C GLU A 177 -3.80 26.22 -10.61
N LYS A 178 -3.26 25.21 -11.32
CA LYS A 178 -3.82 24.69 -12.58
C LYS A 178 -5.23 24.09 -12.40
N ALA A 179 -5.51 23.51 -11.23
CA ALA A 179 -6.83 22.98 -10.88
C ALA A 179 -7.86 24.08 -10.58
N GLY A 180 -7.47 25.37 -10.65
CA GLY A 180 -8.35 26.52 -10.46
C GLY A 180 -8.28 27.15 -9.06
N TYR A 181 -7.45 26.65 -8.17
CA TYR A 181 -7.25 27.25 -6.85
C TYR A 181 -6.32 28.46 -6.93
N ARG A 182 -6.48 29.41 -6.00
CA ARG A 182 -5.62 30.60 -5.87
C ARG A 182 -5.13 30.75 -4.45
N TYR A 183 -3.85 31.07 -4.30
CA TYR A 183 -3.26 31.34 -2.98
C TYR A 183 -3.62 32.75 -2.52
N LYS A 184 -4.38 32.85 -1.41
CA LYS A 184 -4.83 34.11 -0.83
C LYS A 184 -4.81 34.00 0.70
N ASN A 185 -4.19 34.96 1.36
CA ASN A 185 -4.12 35.05 2.84
C ASN A 185 -3.67 33.73 3.51
N GLY A 186 -2.62 33.10 2.97
CA GLY A 186 -2.07 31.85 3.51
C GLY A 186 -2.84 30.57 3.16
N LYS A 187 -3.91 30.65 2.37
CA LYS A 187 -4.75 29.50 1.98
C LYS A 187 -4.91 29.39 0.47
N LEU A 188 -5.03 28.18 -0.04
CA LEU A 188 -5.52 27.91 -1.39
C LEU A 188 -7.05 27.94 -1.35
N THR A 189 -7.66 28.78 -2.19
CA THR A 189 -9.12 28.93 -2.29
C THR A 189 -9.61 28.67 -3.71
N ASP A 190 -10.79 28.12 -3.85
CA ASP A 190 -11.48 27.99 -5.15
C ASP A 190 -11.97 29.37 -5.68
N SER A 191 -12.60 29.38 -6.85
CA SER A 191 -13.13 30.61 -7.47
C SER A 191 -14.22 31.32 -6.63
N ARG A 192 -14.85 30.60 -5.69
CA ARG A 192 -15.84 31.12 -4.73
C ARG A 192 -15.23 31.58 -3.41
N GLY A 193 -13.91 31.49 -3.27
CA GLY A 193 -13.18 31.83 -2.03
C GLY A 193 -13.23 30.75 -0.97
N LYS A 194 -13.75 29.53 -1.27
CA LYS A 194 -13.77 28.43 -0.31
C LYS A 194 -12.36 27.82 -0.18
N PRO A 195 -11.82 27.68 1.04
CA PRO A 195 -10.51 27.07 1.24
C PRO A 195 -10.46 25.62 0.80
N LEU A 196 -9.31 25.17 0.24
CA LEU A 196 -9.01 23.78 -0.05
C LEU A 196 -8.81 23.03 1.26
N THR A 197 -9.83 22.31 1.67
CA THR A 197 -9.89 21.59 2.94
C THR A 197 -10.45 20.19 2.69
N PHE A 198 -9.89 19.16 3.33
CA PHE A 198 -10.39 17.80 3.31
C PHE A 198 -10.10 17.07 4.63
N GLU A 199 -10.83 16.00 4.86
CA GLU A 199 -10.66 15.12 6.01
C GLU A 199 -9.84 13.86 5.63
N PHE A 200 -8.85 13.52 6.45
CA PHE A 200 -8.24 12.20 6.46
C PHE A 200 -8.83 11.38 7.61
N LEU A 201 -9.62 10.37 7.26
CA LEU A 201 -10.29 9.46 8.19
C LEU A 201 -9.43 8.24 8.50
N THR A 202 -9.27 7.89 9.78
CA THR A 202 -8.56 6.68 10.21
C THR A 202 -9.09 6.17 11.55
N ALA A 203 -8.93 4.86 11.81
CA ALA A 203 -9.19 4.26 13.14
C ALA A 203 -7.90 4.12 13.97
N SER A 204 -6.75 4.57 13.47
CA SER A 204 -5.45 4.29 14.09
C SER A 204 -4.67 5.55 14.44
N LYS A 205 -4.35 5.74 15.72
CA LYS A 205 -3.44 6.78 16.19
C LYS A 205 -2.03 6.69 15.58
N THR A 206 -1.64 5.52 15.08
CA THR A 206 -0.36 5.36 14.39
C THR A 206 -0.35 6.16 13.08
N TYR A 207 -1.44 6.12 12.31
CA TYR A 207 -1.55 6.90 11.08
C TYR A 207 -1.69 8.39 11.34
N GLU A 208 -2.37 8.79 12.42
CA GLU A 208 -2.39 10.20 12.86
C GLU A 208 -0.95 10.72 13.03
N ARG A 209 -0.09 10.00 13.74
CA ARG A 209 1.31 10.37 13.95
C ARG A 209 2.12 10.41 12.64
N ILE A 210 1.90 9.46 11.74
CA ILE A 210 2.59 9.39 10.45
C ILE A 210 2.21 10.57 9.57
N THR A 211 0.92 10.91 9.51
CA THR A 211 0.39 11.96 8.63
C THR A 211 0.51 13.38 9.21
N ALA A 212 0.82 13.53 10.49
CA ALA A 212 0.98 14.85 11.12
C ALA A 212 2.06 15.74 10.46
N LYS A 213 3.16 15.13 9.97
CA LYS A 213 4.14 15.89 9.18
C LYS A 213 3.56 16.32 7.84
N TRP A 214 2.87 15.44 7.15
CA TRP A 214 2.22 15.74 5.87
C TRP A 214 1.19 16.86 6.01
N GLN A 215 0.38 16.83 7.07
CA GLN A 215 -0.54 17.92 7.42
C GLN A 215 0.16 19.28 7.52
N ARG A 216 1.30 19.32 8.22
CA ARG A 216 2.10 20.57 8.35
C ARG A 216 2.72 20.99 7.01
N ASP A 217 3.16 20.05 6.19
CA ASP A 217 3.75 20.35 4.89
C ASP A 217 2.69 20.89 3.91
N LEU A 218 1.50 20.32 3.89
CA LEU A 218 0.34 20.82 3.14
C LEU A 218 -0.07 22.24 3.58
N ALA A 219 -0.05 22.52 4.87
CA ALA A 219 -0.37 23.85 5.40
C ALA A 219 0.59 24.94 4.86
N LYS A 220 1.87 24.63 4.60
CA LYS A 220 2.85 25.57 4.01
C LYS A 220 2.45 26.03 2.61
N ILE A 221 1.68 25.24 1.90
CA ILE A 221 1.19 25.57 0.55
C ILE A 221 -0.30 25.92 0.55
N GLY A 222 -0.88 26.16 1.72
CA GLY A 222 -2.23 26.69 1.88
C GLY A 222 -3.36 25.62 1.85
N VAL A 223 -3.04 24.34 1.97
CA VAL A 223 -4.02 23.25 2.04
C VAL A 223 -4.29 22.86 3.50
N THR A 224 -5.54 22.70 3.87
CA THR A 224 -5.95 22.25 5.21
C THR A 224 -6.36 20.78 5.17
N MET A 225 -5.60 19.93 5.82
CA MET A 225 -5.90 18.52 6.04
C MET A 225 -6.35 18.32 7.48
N ASN A 226 -7.58 17.86 7.70
CA ASN A 226 -8.11 17.56 9.03
C ASN A 226 -7.96 16.07 9.30
N ILE A 227 -7.16 15.69 10.29
CA ILE A 227 -6.99 14.29 10.68
C ILE A 227 -8.10 13.90 11.64
N ARG A 228 -8.91 12.92 11.28
CA ARG A 228 -10.03 12.41 12.08
C ARG A 228 -9.76 10.97 12.49
N VAL A 229 -9.49 10.76 13.77
CA VAL A 229 -9.40 9.43 14.37
C VAL A 229 -10.76 9.07 14.97
N THR A 230 -11.31 7.90 14.60
CA THR A 230 -12.58 7.40 15.13
C THR A 230 -12.38 6.01 15.73
N ASP A 231 -13.41 5.50 16.42
CA ASP A 231 -13.45 4.08 16.81
C ASP A 231 -13.60 3.18 15.56
N PRO A 232 -13.21 1.89 15.66
CA PRO A 232 -13.23 0.97 14.52
C PRO A 232 -14.62 0.76 13.91
N ALA A 233 -15.68 0.77 14.70
CA ALA A 233 -17.05 0.51 14.22
C ALA A 233 -17.57 1.70 13.39
N LEU A 234 -17.39 2.91 13.90
CA LEU A 234 -17.73 4.13 13.14
C LEU A 234 -16.87 4.26 11.89
N TYR A 235 -15.56 3.95 11.99
CA TYR A 235 -14.67 3.95 10.83
C TYR A 235 -15.18 3.03 9.73
N GLN A 236 -15.49 1.76 10.07
CA GLN A 236 -15.97 0.79 9.10
C GLN A 236 -17.31 1.20 8.47
N ARG A 237 -18.25 1.73 9.26
CA ARG A 237 -19.52 2.23 8.75
C ARG A 237 -19.31 3.35 7.75
N ARG A 238 -18.47 4.34 8.08
CA ARG A 238 -18.17 5.45 7.17
C ARG A 238 -17.48 4.99 5.88
N LEU A 239 -16.62 3.97 5.96
CA LEU A 239 -16.02 3.37 4.75
C LEU A 239 -17.09 2.70 3.88
N ASN A 240 -17.98 1.91 4.49
CA ASN A 240 -19.07 1.24 3.77
C ASN A 240 -19.99 2.23 3.04
N ASP A 241 -20.26 3.37 3.67
CA ASP A 241 -21.11 4.43 3.11
C ASP A 241 -20.35 5.39 2.17
N PHE A 242 -19.05 5.15 1.93
CA PHE A 242 -18.14 6.06 1.23
C PHE A 242 -18.14 7.49 1.82
N ASP A 243 -18.41 7.62 3.12
CA ASP A 243 -18.46 8.89 3.84
C ASP A 243 -17.08 9.30 4.35
N PHE A 244 -16.16 9.58 3.44
CA PHE A 244 -14.82 10.10 3.70
C PHE A 244 -14.28 10.84 2.49
N ASP A 245 -13.35 11.77 2.72
CA ASP A 245 -12.61 12.41 1.63
C ASP A 245 -11.35 11.61 1.28
N MET A 246 -10.55 11.28 2.29
CA MET A 246 -9.34 10.46 2.17
C MET A 246 -9.28 9.45 3.32
N THR A 247 -8.81 8.24 3.03
CA THR A 247 -8.52 7.22 4.05
C THR A 247 -7.28 6.41 3.66
N ILE A 248 -6.81 5.53 4.54
CA ILE A 248 -5.74 4.58 4.21
C ILE A 248 -6.32 3.20 3.94
N THR A 249 -5.82 2.54 2.91
CA THR A 249 -6.22 1.17 2.55
C THR A 249 -5.05 0.38 1.98
N VAL A 250 -5.28 -0.93 1.83
CA VAL A 250 -4.41 -1.86 1.11
C VAL A 250 -5.22 -2.55 0.04
N TYR A 251 -4.87 -2.34 -1.22
CA TYR A 251 -5.33 -3.17 -2.33
C TYR A 251 -4.43 -4.41 -2.38
N ALA A 252 -4.84 -5.44 -1.65
CA ALA A 252 -4.10 -6.69 -1.57
C ALA A 252 -4.27 -7.49 -2.87
N ASN A 253 -3.18 -8.01 -3.41
CA ASN A 253 -3.19 -8.79 -4.64
C ASN A 253 -2.39 -10.07 -4.48
N SER A 254 -2.90 -11.17 -5.05
CA SER A 254 -2.22 -12.44 -5.16
C SER A 254 -1.21 -12.43 -6.32
N GLU A 255 -0.45 -13.53 -6.46
CA GLU A 255 0.42 -13.75 -7.64
C GLU A 255 -0.40 -14.04 -8.92
N SER A 256 -1.69 -14.31 -8.78
CA SER A 256 -2.62 -14.52 -9.89
C SER A 256 -3.91 -13.73 -9.61
N PRO A 257 -3.90 -12.42 -9.88
CA PRO A 257 -5.09 -11.57 -9.72
C PRO A 257 -6.28 -12.09 -10.52
N GLY A 258 -7.47 -11.93 -9.97
CA GLY A 258 -8.70 -12.43 -10.54
C GLY A 258 -9.89 -11.48 -10.37
N ASN A 259 -11.05 -12.04 -10.05
CA ASN A 259 -12.31 -11.31 -9.96
C ASN A 259 -12.37 -10.23 -8.86
N GLU A 260 -11.46 -10.27 -7.89
CA GLU A 260 -11.33 -9.20 -6.88
C GLU A 260 -11.06 -7.83 -7.52
N GLN A 261 -10.51 -7.79 -8.75
CA GLN A 261 -10.28 -6.53 -9.46
C GLN A 261 -11.59 -5.81 -9.81
N TYR A 262 -12.70 -6.53 -9.99
CA TYR A 262 -14.02 -5.93 -10.16
C TYR A 262 -14.48 -5.19 -8.89
N ASP A 263 -14.21 -5.77 -7.71
CA ASP A 263 -14.55 -5.13 -6.43
C ASP A 263 -13.68 -3.89 -6.15
N TYR A 264 -12.43 -3.89 -6.62
CA TYR A 264 -11.53 -2.75 -6.47
C TYR A 264 -11.81 -1.60 -7.44
N PHE A 265 -12.15 -1.89 -8.71
CA PHE A 265 -12.10 -0.89 -9.78
C PHE A 265 -13.33 -0.87 -10.69
N GLY A 266 -14.29 -1.77 -10.52
CA GLY A 266 -15.49 -1.86 -11.35
C GLY A 266 -16.50 -0.77 -11.04
N CYS A 267 -17.25 -0.34 -12.08
CA CYS A 267 -18.29 0.69 -11.97
C CYS A 267 -19.44 0.29 -11.05
N GLU A 268 -19.82 -0.98 -11.04
CA GLU A 268 -20.88 -1.46 -10.14
C GLU A 268 -20.40 -1.39 -8.68
N ALA A 269 -19.18 -1.85 -8.39
CA ALA A 269 -18.59 -1.74 -7.06
C ALA A 269 -18.50 -0.28 -6.58
N ALA A 270 -18.30 0.68 -7.48
CA ALA A 270 -18.28 2.09 -7.12
C ALA A 270 -19.59 2.62 -6.50
N LYS A 271 -20.71 1.90 -6.69
CA LYS A 271 -22.06 2.28 -6.22
C LYS A 271 -22.54 1.44 -5.03
N ILE A 272 -21.93 0.27 -4.81
CA ILE A 272 -22.39 -0.69 -3.79
C ILE A 272 -21.73 -0.37 -2.44
N PRO A 273 -22.51 0.03 -1.42
CA PRO A 273 -22.00 0.22 -0.06
C PRO A 273 -21.25 -1.01 0.44
N GLY A 274 -20.10 -0.79 1.05
CA GLY A 274 -19.25 -1.87 1.58
C GLY A 274 -18.32 -2.52 0.57
N SER A 275 -18.36 -2.14 -0.71
CA SER A 275 -17.36 -2.58 -1.71
C SER A 275 -15.97 -2.02 -1.43
N GLN A 276 -14.95 -2.62 -2.03
CA GLN A 276 -13.57 -2.15 -1.90
C GLN A 276 -13.20 -1.06 -2.91
N ASN A 277 -14.13 -0.62 -3.77
CA ASN A 277 -13.90 0.51 -4.68
C ASN A 277 -13.97 1.85 -3.93
N LEU A 278 -13.09 1.99 -2.95
CA LEU A 278 -13.03 3.16 -2.06
C LEU A 278 -12.76 4.47 -2.82
N ALA A 279 -11.97 4.40 -3.88
CA ALA A 279 -11.67 5.58 -4.72
C ALA A 279 -12.87 6.05 -5.56
N GLY A 280 -13.82 5.17 -5.86
CA GLY A 280 -14.93 5.48 -6.77
C GLY A 280 -14.51 5.42 -8.25
N VAL A 281 -13.65 4.48 -8.60
CA VAL A 281 -13.26 4.25 -10.00
C VAL A 281 -14.47 3.77 -10.79
N CYS A 282 -14.78 4.47 -11.87
CA CYS A 282 -15.77 4.04 -12.86
C CYS A 282 -15.39 4.62 -14.22
N ARG A 283 -14.69 3.84 -15.02
CA ARG A 283 -14.14 4.26 -16.31
C ARG A 283 -14.36 3.19 -17.37
N PRO A 284 -14.83 3.57 -18.59
CA PRO A 284 -15.09 2.61 -19.67
C PRO A 284 -13.87 1.76 -20.04
N GLU A 285 -12.67 2.36 -20.06
CA GLU A 285 -11.41 1.67 -20.34
C GLU A 285 -11.08 0.63 -19.27
N VAL A 286 -11.36 0.92 -18.00
CA VAL A 286 -11.17 -0.03 -16.88
C VAL A 286 -12.16 -1.18 -16.99
N GLU A 287 -13.44 -0.91 -17.26
CA GLU A 287 -14.46 -1.93 -17.46
C GLU A 287 -14.10 -2.89 -18.62
N LYS A 288 -13.55 -2.35 -19.71
CA LYS A 288 -13.08 -3.20 -20.83
C LYS A 288 -11.94 -4.12 -20.40
N LEU A 289 -10.96 -3.62 -19.62
CA LEU A 289 -9.87 -4.43 -19.11
C LEU A 289 -10.35 -5.49 -18.13
N LEU A 290 -11.27 -5.14 -17.22
CA LEU A 290 -11.82 -6.07 -16.24
C LEU A 290 -12.51 -7.28 -16.90
N LYS A 291 -13.17 -7.11 -18.04
CA LYS A 291 -13.80 -8.22 -18.78
C LYS A 291 -12.85 -9.33 -19.18
N HIS A 292 -11.57 -9.03 -19.35
CA HIS A 292 -10.55 -10.05 -19.65
C HIS A 292 -10.27 -10.98 -18.48
N PHE A 293 -10.57 -10.59 -17.23
CA PHE A 293 -10.25 -11.39 -16.04
C PHE A 293 -11.03 -12.71 -15.93
N SER A 294 -12.09 -12.89 -16.72
CA SER A 294 -12.88 -14.13 -16.79
C SER A 294 -12.39 -15.14 -17.85
N SER A 295 -11.38 -14.79 -18.68
CA SER A 295 -11.09 -15.53 -19.91
C SER A 295 -9.60 -15.82 -20.18
N PHE A 296 -8.72 -15.68 -19.20
CA PHE A 296 -7.30 -15.97 -19.38
C PHE A 296 -7.06 -17.47 -19.64
N THR A 297 -6.25 -17.76 -20.64
CA THR A 297 -5.83 -19.11 -20.98
C THR A 297 -4.39 -19.41 -20.53
N ASN A 298 -3.59 -18.37 -20.29
CA ASN A 298 -2.19 -18.51 -19.90
C ASN A 298 -1.68 -17.33 -19.07
N ARG A 299 -0.49 -17.49 -18.50
CA ARG A 299 0.15 -16.49 -17.62
C ARG A 299 0.48 -15.18 -18.32
N GLU A 300 0.88 -15.22 -19.57
CA GLU A 300 1.28 -14.01 -20.32
C GLU A 300 0.08 -13.12 -20.64
N GLU A 301 -1.08 -13.71 -20.95
CA GLU A 301 -2.33 -12.95 -21.11
C GLU A 301 -2.74 -12.26 -19.80
N LEU A 302 -2.70 -12.99 -18.68
CA LEU A 302 -2.96 -12.44 -17.36
C LEU A 302 -2.01 -11.26 -17.09
N LYS A 303 -0.71 -11.46 -17.22
CA LYS A 303 0.32 -10.43 -16.99
C LYS A 303 0.09 -9.19 -17.86
N THR A 304 -0.14 -9.39 -19.15
CA THR A 304 -0.41 -8.29 -20.10
C THR A 304 -1.62 -7.46 -19.67
N THR A 305 -2.71 -8.12 -19.30
CA THR A 305 -3.95 -7.43 -18.88
C THR A 305 -3.77 -6.72 -17.54
N VAL A 306 -3.09 -7.36 -16.58
CA VAL A 306 -2.82 -6.76 -15.28
C VAL A 306 -1.91 -5.54 -15.41
N GLN A 307 -0.86 -5.59 -16.24
CA GLN A 307 0.01 -4.44 -16.51
C GLN A 307 -0.78 -3.30 -17.17
N ALA A 308 -1.63 -3.59 -18.13
CA ALA A 308 -2.51 -2.59 -18.75
C ALA A 308 -3.47 -1.94 -17.73
N LEU A 309 -4.06 -2.75 -16.83
CA LEU A 309 -4.92 -2.26 -15.75
C LEU A 309 -4.15 -1.40 -14.75
N ASP A 310 -3.01 -1.87 -14.24
CA ASP A 310 -2.14 -1.13 -13.31
C ASP A 310 -1.76 0.25 -13.87
N ARG A 311 -1.30 0.28 -15.12
CA ARG A 311 -0.95 1.52 -15.81
C ARG A 311 -2.15 2.45 -15.91
N THR A 312 -3.30 1.95 -16.34
CA THR A 312 -4.51 2.75 -16.54
C THR A 312 -4.99 3.36 -15.21
N ILE A 313 -4.98 2.59 -14.13
CA ILE A 313 -5.38 3.08 -12.79
C ILE A 313 -4.35 4.06 -12.22
N ARG A 314 -3.05 3.82 -12.38
CA ARG A 314 -2.01 4.73 -11.87
C ARG A 314 -2.06 6.10 -12.54
N HIS A 315 -2.38 6.17 -13.83
CA HIS A 315 -2.60 7.46 -14.52
C HIS A 315 -3.82 8.23 -13.99
N GLN A 316 -4.71 7.61 -13.22
CA GLN A 316 -5.83 8.31 -12.57
C GLN A 316 -5.45 8.93 -11.22
N TYR A 317 -4.28 8.59 -10.64
CA TYR A 317 -3.78 9.11 -9.36
C TYR A 317 -4.78 8.95 -8.21
N ILE A 318 -5.45 7.81 -8.14
CA ILE A 318 -6.52 7.58 -7.14
C ILE A 318 -6.01 7.43 -5.70
N ILE A 319 -4.71 7.23 -5.54
CA ILE A 319 -4.07 6.92 -4.26
C ILE A 319 -2.72 7.64 -4.17
N VAL A 320 -2.36 8.10 -2.98
CA VAL A 320 -0.99 8.50 -2.66
C VAL A 320 -0.27 7.25 -2.18
N PRO A 321 0.68 6.69 -2.97
CA PRO A 321 1.36 5.46 -2.60
C PRO A 321 2.11 5.60 -1.28
N ALA A 322 1.94 4.62 -0.38
CA ALA A 322 2.58 4.61 0.93
C ALA A 322 3.82 3.69 0.91
N TRP A 323 3.79 2.51 1.53
CA TRP A 323 4.97 1.67 1.70
C TRP A 323 4.61 0.19 1.81
N TYR A 324 5.60 -0.65 1.58
CA TYR A 324 5.55 -2.09 1.85
C TYR A 324 6.86 -2.55 2.51
N ALA A 325 6.84 -3.71 3.16
CA ALA A 325 8.03 -4.35 3.68
C ALA A 325 8.62 -5.27 2.60
N ASP A 326 9.88 -5.06 2.21
CA ASP A 326 10.61 -5.94 1.29
C ASP A 326 11.32 -7.09 2.02
N ARG A 327 11.15 -7.14 3.36
CA ARG A 327 11.70 -8.17 4.25
C ARG A 327 10.67 -8.59 5.29
N TYR A 328 10.56 -9.89 5.51
CA TYR A 328 9.90 -10.43 6.69
C TYR A 328 10.90 -10.43 7.85
N ARG A 329 10.52 -9.79 8.95
CA ARG A 329 11.34 -9.65 10.15
C ARG A 329 10.88 -10.67 11.17
N VAL A 330 11.71 -11.67 11.44
CA VAL A 330 11.36 -12.79 12.31
C VAL A 330 12.36 -12.96 13.44
N VAL A 331 11.87 -13.31 14.61
CA VAL A 331 12.69 -13.71 15.76
C VAL A 331 12.21 -15.08 16.20
N TYR A 332 13.13 -16.03 16.30
CA TYR A 332 12.81 -17.40 16.72
C TYR A 332 13.95 -18.07 17.46
N ARG A 333 13.66 -19.19 18.14
CA ARG A 333 14.64 -19.97 18.87
C ARG A 333 15.65 -20.64 17.93
N ASN A 334 16.93 -20.56 18.29
CA ASN A 334 18.04 -21.10 17.50
C ASN A 334 18.07 -22.63 17.41
N ASN A 335 17.29 -23.33 18.25
CA ASN A 335 17.14 -24.78 18.18
C ASN A 335 16.07 -25.25 17.19
N LEU A 336 15.39 -24.33 16.50
CA LEU A 336 14.48 -24.65 15.42
C LEU A 336 15.27 -24.80 14.12
N GLY A 337 15.18 -25.97 13.50
CA GLY A 337 15.71 -26.22 12.17
C GLY A 337 14.82 -25.59 11.10
N ILE A 338 15.43 -25.02 10.07
CA ILE A 338 14.75 -24.42 8.92
C ILE A 338 15.36 -24.93 7.61
N PRO A 339 14.62 -24.97 6.50
CA PRO A 339 15.18 -25.31 5.20
C PRO A 339 16.31 -24.36 4.81
N GLN A 340 17.38 -24.88 4.20
CA GLN A 340 18.48 -24.05 3.70
C GLN A 340 18.05 -23.06 2.64
N GLN A 341 17.06 -23.43 1.84
CA GLN A 341 16.44 -22.55 0.82
C GLN A 341 14.98 -22.32 1.15
N LEU A 342 14.61 -21.05 1.27
CA LEU A 342 13.21 -20.67 1.42
C LEU A 342 12.52 -20.70 0.07
N PRO A 343 11.21 -21.03 0.00
CA PRO A 343 10.43 -20.91 -1.23
C PRO A 343 10.43 -19.47 -1.73
N LYS A 344 10.20 -19.27 -3.03
CA LYS A 344 10.07 -17.91 -3.60
C LYS A 344 8.90 -17.16 -2.97
N TYR A 345 7.76 -17.84 -2.83
CA TYR A 345 6.53 -17.27 -2.28
C TYR A 345 6.14 -18.03 -1.01
N TYR A 346 5.98 -17.32 0.08
CA TYR A 346 5.57 -17.87 1.37
C TYR A 346 5.00 -16.80 2.28
N ASP A 347 4.14 -17.21 3.18
CA ASP A 347 3.68 -16.39 4.30
C ASP A 347 4.61 -16.62 5.51
N PRO A 348 5.10 -15.57 6.16
CA PRO A 348 6.10 -15.69 7.24
C PRO A 348 5.57 -16.37 8.51
N ILE A 349 4.26 -16.49 8.65
CA ILE A 349 3.63 -17.14 9.81
C ILE A 349 3.29 -18.59 9.48
N SER A 350 2.61 -18.84 8.36
CA SER A 350 2.15 -20.19 7.99
C SER A 350 3.28 -21.09 7.51
N PHE A 351 4.33 -20.53 6.89
CA PHE A 351 5.46 -21.30 6.39
C PHE A 351 6.18 -22.11 7.49
N PRO A 352 6.56 -21.52 8.64
CA PRO A 352 7.17 -22.29 9.74
C PRO A 352 6.27 -23.40 10.28
N LEU A 353 4.97 -23.23 10.24
CA LEU A 353 4.00 -24.18 10.80
C LEU A 353 3.71 -25.35 9.88
N SER A 354 3.68 -25.09 8.58
CA SER A 354 3.19 -26.07 7.58
C SER A 354 4.29 -26.71 6.75
N THR A 355 5.45 -26.07 6.63
CA THR A 355 6.46 -26.49 5.64
C THR A 355 7.88 -26.47 6.20
N GLY A 356 8.38 -27.64 6.60
CA GLY A 356 9.81 -27.88 6.68
C GLY A 356 10.55 -27.34 7.90
N TRP A 357 9.89 -26.84 8.93
CA TRP A 357 10.51 -26.54 10.21
C TRP A 357 10.49 -27.79 11.11
N TRP A 358 11.52 -27.96 11.92
CA TRP A 358 11.62 -29.06 12.89
C TRP A 358 12.36 -28.60 14.16
N LYS A 359 12.27 -29.39 15.21
CA LYS A 359 12.97 -29.17 16.48
C LYS A 359 14.19 -30.05 16.59
#